data_59b55c45a51b7be2a4fd4b2f465f92f0
#
_entry.id   59b55c45a51b7be2a4fd4b2f465f92f0
#
_cell.length_a   1.000
_cell.length_b   1.000
_cell.length_c   1.000
_cell.angle_alpha   90.00
_cell.angle_beta   90.00
_cell.angle_gamma   90.00
#
_symmetry.space_group_name_H-M   'P 1'
#
loop_
_entity.id
_entity.type
_entity.pdbx_description
1 polymer ?
#
loop_
_entity_poly.entity_id
_entity_poly.type
_entity_poly.pdbx_seq_one_letter_code
_entity_poly.pdbx_strand_id
1 'polypeptide(L)'
;MKRLREGTGLLSPGIVDATGLDLVDEEFFGPLLTVYRYKSFDEAMELANNTRYGLSAGILTDDHKLYERLADEVRAGIVNWNRPLTGASSAAPFGGVGASGNHRPSAYYAADYCAWPMASLEAKKSEVPENLAPGLNFD
;
A
#
# COMPACT_ATOMS: atom_id res chain seq x y z
N MET A 1 7.57 20.08 19.56
CA MET A 1 8.63 19.09 19.81
C MET A 1 9.81 19.74 20.50
N LYS A 2 10.50 19.04 21.38
CA LYS A 2 11.73 19.50 22.05
C LYS A 2 12.85 18.48 21.81
N ARG A 3 14.08 18.96 21.64
CA ARG A 3 15.25 18.07 21.59
C ARG A 3 15.49 17.54 23.00
N LEU A 4 15.53 16.20 23.17
CA LEU A 4 15.67 15.55 24.48
C LEU A 4 17.13 15.43 24.90
N ARG A 5 18.06 15.37 23.93
CA ARG A 5 19.49 15.30 24.19
C ARG A 5 20.23 16.11 23.12
N GLU A 6 21.08 17.02 23.59
CA GLU A 6 21.88 17.88 22.73
C GLU A 6 22.85 17.07 21.84
N GLY A 7 23.06 17.50 20.60
CA GLY A 7 23.91 16.77 19.63
C GLY A 7 23.33 15.47 19.07
N THR A 8 22.07 15.15 19.36
CA THR A 8 21.38 13.93 18.85
C THR A 8 20.09 14.27 18.10
N GLY A 9 19.58 13.30 17.31
CA GLY A 9 18.26 13.38 16.69
C GLY A 9 17.10 13.02 17.61
N LEU A 10 17.31 12.84 18.91
CA LEU A 10 16.26 12.47 19.86
C LEU A 10 15.34 13.67 20.13
N LEU A 11 14.08 13.54 19.70
CA LEU A 11 13.02 14.53 19.84
C LEU A 11 11.89 14.00 20.69
N SER A 12 11.24 14.89 21.47
CA SER A 12 9.98 14.55 22.11
C SER A 12 8.87 14.39 21.07
N PRO A 13 7.84 13.57 21.32
CA PRO A 13 6.64 13.58 20.51
C PRO A 13 6.02 14.97 20.41
N GLY A 14 5.37 15.24 19.30
CA GLY A 14 4.66 16.49 19.05
C GLY A 14 3.36 16.25 18.30
N ILE A 15 2.36 17.08 18.56
CA ILE A 15 1.10 17.13 17.83
C ILE A 15 0.95 18.52 17.26
N VAL A 16 0.57 18.62 16.00
CA VAL A 16 0.29 19.86 15.30
C VAL A 16 -1.13 19.82 14.75
N ASP A 17 -1.94 20.79 15.09
CA ASP A 17 -3.22 21.02 14.45
C ASP A 17 -2.97 21.82 13.16
N ALA A 18 -3.15 21.18 12.02
CA ALA A 18 -2.93 21.72 10.70
C ALA A 18 -4.24 22.07 9.97
N THR A 19 -5.35 22.11 10.70
CA THR A 19 -6.67 22.43 10.14
C THR A 19 -6.63 23.79 9.43
N GLY A 20 -6.95 23.79 8.14
CA GLY A 20 -6.94 25.01 7.31
C GLY A 20 -5.55 25.50 6.89
N LEU A 21 -4.50 24.74 7.17
CA LEU A 21 -3.15 25.01 6.67
C LEU A 21 -2.89 24.20 5.39
N ASP A 22 -2.24 24.86 4.43
CA ASP A 22 -1.70 24.20 3.24
C ASP A 22 -0.26 23.77 3.55
N LEU A 23 -0.10 22.50 3.87
CA LEU A 23 1.21 21.92 4.16
C LEU A 23 1.75 21.20 2.93
N VAL A 24 3.07 21.18 2.82
CA VAL A 24 3.77 20.38 1.80
C VAL A 24 3.46 18.90 2.03
N ASP A 25 3.08 18.18 0.96
CA ASP A 25 2.82 16.74 0.98
C ASP A 25 4.14 15.96 1.02
N GLU A 26 4.78 15.96 2.20
CA GLU A 26 6.02 15.27 2.49
C GLU A 26 5.89 14.43 3.76
N GLU A 27 6.54 13.27 3.77
CA GLU A 27 6.59 12.41 4.93
C GLU A 27 7.67 12.90 5.92
N PHE A 28 7.25 13.20 7.14
CA PHE A 28 8.16 13.59 8.23
C PHE A 28 8.58 12.35 9.04
N PHE A 29 9.79 11.86 8.81
CA PHE A 29 10.38 10.78 9.59
C PHE A 29 10.74 11.24 11.01
N GLY A 30 9.75 11.29 11.89
CA GLY A 30 9.94 11.72 13.27
C GLY A 30 8.66 11.54 14.10
N PRO A 31 8.74 11.75 15.42
CA PRO A 31 7.63 11.59 16.33
C PRO A 31 6.64 12.77 16.27
N LEU A 32 6.13 13.06 15.08
CA LEU A 32 5.19 14.14 14.82
C LEU A 32 3.85 13.58 14.33
N LEU A 33 2.77 13.98 15.00
CA LEU A 33 1.41 13.74 14.55
C LEU A 33 0.79 15.04 14.03
N THR A 34 0.37 15.02 12.77
CA THR A 34 -0.40 16.12 12.16
C THR A 34 -1.89 15.78 12.25
N VAL A 35 -2.68 16.72 12.72
CA VAL A 35 -4.11 16.57 12.93
C VAL A 35 -4.86 17.55 12.04
N TYR A 36 -5.86 17.06 11.33
CA TYR A 36 -6.82 17.85 10.55
C TYR A 36 -8.22 17.59 11.09
N ARG A 37 -8.97 18.65 11.36
CA ARG A 37 -10.38 18.56 11.78
C ARG A 37 -11.27 18.65 10.57
N TYR A 38 -12.29 17.87 10.52
CA TYR A 38 -13.27 17.86 9.45
C TYR A 38 -14.71 18.01 10.00
N LYS A 39 -15.64 18.41 9.14
CA LYS A 39 -17.05 18.63 9.48
C LYS A 39 -17.98 17.52 9.00
N SER A 40 -17.57 16.80 7.95
CA SER A 40 -18.34 15.70 7.37
C SER A 40 -17.39 14.55 7.00
N PHE A 41 -17.95 13.35 6.87
CA PHE A 41 -17.15 12.20 6.44
C PHE A 41 -16.63 12.37 4.99
N ASP A 42 -17.38 13.09 4.14
CA ASP A 42 -16.93 13.41 2.79
C ASP A 42 -15.64 14.25 2.82
N GLU A 43 -15.61 15.31 3.64
CA GLU A 43 -14.41 16.12 3.85
C GLU A 43 -13.24 15.28 4.40
N ALA A 44 -13.51 14.34 5.31
CA ALA A 44 -12.50 13.44 5.83
C ALA A 44 -11.92 12.55 4.71
N MET A 45 -12.74 12.06 3.81
CA MET A 45 -12.30 11.25 2.67
C MET A 45 -11.50 12.06 1.66
N GLU A 46 -11.89 13.30 1.38
CA GLU A 46 -11.13 14.22 0.54
C GLU A 46 -9.73 14.47 1.15
N LEU A 47 -9.68 14.80 2.44
CA LEU A 47 -8.41 15.01 3.16
C LEU A 47 -7.53 13.75 3.17
N ALA A 48 -8.12 12.59 3.44
CA ALA A 48 -7.38 11.31 3.47
C ALA A 48 -6.77 10.92 2.12
N ASN A 49 -7.44 11.27 1.02
CA ASN A 49 -6.98 10.99 -0.34
C ASN A 49 -6.15 12.11 -0.97
N ASN A 50 -6.07 13.29 -0.34
CA ASN A 50 -5.30 14.44 -0.82
C ASN A 50 -3.81 14.32 -0.48
N THR A 51 -3.20 13.23 -0.92
CA THR A 51 -1.77 12.97 -0.76
C THR A 51 -1.27 12.08 -1.89
N ARG A 52 0.01 12.21 -2.24
CA ARG A 52 0.67 11.29 -3.18
C ARG A 52 0.99 9.92 -2.58
N TYR A 53 0.94 9.81 -1.25
CA TYR A 53 1.20 8.58 -0.51
C TYR A 53 -0.05 7.71 -0.37
N GLY A 54 0.10 6.49 0.10
CA GLY A 54 -1.01 5.57 0.30
C GLY A 54 -0.56 4.22 0.85
N LEU A 55 0.21 4.22 1.94
CA LEU A 55 0.65 2.97 2.55
C LEU A 55 -0.46 2.35 3.41
N SER A 56 -0.93 3.09 4.39
CA SER A 56 -1.94 2.59 5.32
C SER A 56 -2.94 3.69 5.71
N ALA A 57 -4.17 3.28 5.87
CA ALA A 57 -5.27 4.09 6.39
C ALA A 57 -6.09 3.27 7.39
N GLY A 58 -6.95 3.91 8.13
CA GLY A 58 -7.90 3.24 9.01
C GLY A 58 -8.83 4.19 9.70
N ILE A 59 -9.81 3.62 10.37
CA ILE A 59 -10.84 4.36 11.09
C ILE A 59 -11.06 3.77 12.46
N LEU A 60 -11.30 4.63 13.43
CA LEU A 60 -11.79 4.27 14.76
C LEU A 60 -13.25 4.71 14.85
N THR A 61 -14.16 3.77 14.79
CA THR A 61 -15.60 4.00 14.81
C THR A 61 -16.36 2.73 15.18
N ASP A 62 -17.52 2.88 15.83
CA ASP A 62 -18.45 1.78 16.05
C ASP A 62 -19.44 1.60 14.87
N ASP A 63 -19.44 2.52 13.91
CA ASP A 63 -20.27 2.43 12.71
C ASP A 63 -19.56 1.68 11.59
N HIS A 64 -19.99 0.43 11.34
CA HIS A 64 -19.43 -0.43 10.29
C HIS A 64 -19.59 0.16 8.88
N LYS A 65 -20.67 0.91 8.63
CA LYS A 65 -20.90 1.51 7.31
C LYS A 65 -19.86 2.58 6.97
N LEU A 66 -19.38 3.31 7.98
CA LEU A 66 -18.29 4.27 7.77
C LEU A 66 -16.97 3.54 7.45
N TYR A 67 -16.74 2.38 8.06
CA TYR A 67 -15.57 1.57 7.70
C TYR A 67 -15.68 1.00 6.28
N GLU A 68 -16.83 0.43 5.89
CA GLU A 68 -17.04 -0.07 4.53
C GLU A 68 -16.79 1.03 3.51
N ARG A 69 -17.37 2.21 3.74
CA ARG A 69 -17.15 3.36 2.87
C ARG A 69 -15.68 3.78 2.81
N LEU A 70 -14.98 3.84 3.95
CA LEU A 70 -13.54 4.11 3.97
C LEU A 70 -12.79 3.08 3.12
N ALA A 71 -13.08 1.79 3.31
CA ALA A 71 -12.38 0.71 2.61
C ALA A 71 -12.57 0.77 1.09
N ASP A 72 -13.73 1.23 0.63
CA ASP A 72 -14.04 1.35 -0.80
C ASP A 72 -13.42 2.61 -1.43
N GLU A 73 -13.30 3.69 -0.68
CA GLU A 73 -12.95 5.00 -1.24
C GLU A 73 -11.50 5.44 -0.96
N VAL A 74 -10.85 4.90 0.09
CA VAL A 74 -9.50 5.36 0.47
C VAL A 74 -8.42 4.75 -0.44
N ARG A 75 -7.46 5.59 -0.83
CA ARG A 75 -6.31 5.19 -1.64
C ARG A 75 -5.17 4.72 -0.74
N ALA A 76 -5.29 3.50 -0.20
CA ALA A 76 -4.25 2.91 0.65
C ALA A 76 -4.13 1.40 0.38
N GLY A 77 -2.94 0.85 0.59
CA GLY A 77 -2.68 -0.57 0.44
C GLY A 77 -3.06 -1.40 1.68
N ILE A 78 -3.20 -0.75 2.83
CA ILE A 78 -3.62 -1.37 4.09
C ILE A 78 -4.75 -0.52 4.65
N VAL A 79 -5.88 -1.14 4.99
CA VAL A 79 -7.02 -0.44 5.59
C VAL A 79 -7.46 -1.18 6.85
N ASN A 80 -7.40 -0.50 7.99
CA ASN A 80 -7.69 -1.10 9.29
C ASN A 80 -8.94 -0.46 9.94
N TRP A 81 -9.72 -1.30 10.61
CA TRP A 81 -10.86 -0.87 11.42
C TRP A 81 -10.59 -1.15 12.90
N ASN A 82 -10.66 -0.12 13.74
CA ASN A 82 -10.44 -0.18 15.19
C ASN A 82 -9.13 -0.90 15.57
N ARG A 83 -8.10 -0.74 14.74
CA ARG A 83 -6.76 -1.30 14.94
C ARG A 83 -5.69 -0.25 14.64
N PRO A 84 -4.50 -0.37 15.22
CA PRO A 84 -3.36 0.47 14.86
C PRO A 84 -3.07 0.39 13.36
N LEU A 85 -2.57 1.48 12.79
CA LEU A 85 -2.14 1.55 11.38
C LEU A 85 -0.74 0.96 11.16
N THR A 86 -0.03 0.65 12.23
CA THR A 86 1.31 0.07 12.22
C THR A 86 1.26 -1.44 12.36
N GLY A 87 2.23 -2.10 11.77
CA GLY A 87 2.32 -3.56 11.77
C GLY A 87 1.73 -4.17 10.51
N ALA A 88 2.34 -5.25 10.08
CA ALA A 88 1.93 -6.02 8.91
C ALA A 88 1.98 -7.51 9.22
N SER A 89 1.10 -8.28 8.60
CA SER A 89 1.12 -9.73 8.64
C SER A 89 1.86 -10.27 7.42
N SER A 90 2.77 -11.22 7.60
CA SER A 90 3.39 -11.94 6.48
C SER A 90 2.39 -12.82 5.70
N ALA A 91 1.24 -13.10 6.29
CA ALA A 91 0.15 -13.86 5.66
C ALA A 91 -0.83 -12.98 4.88
N ALA A 92 -0.56 -11.68 4.74
CA ALA A 92 -1.38 -10.73 4.00
C ALA A 92 -0.50 -9.90 3.05
N PRO A 93 -1.08 -9.29 2.00
CA PRO A 93 -0.35 -8.35 1.15
C PRO A 93 0.19 -7.18 1.97
N PHE A 94 1.40 -6.73 1.66
CA PHE A 94 1.98 -5.53 2.23
C PHE A 94 2.54 -4.64 1.13
N GLY A 95 2.06 -3.41 1.06
CA GLY A 95 2.52 -2.42 0.09
C GLY A 95 1.49 -1.31 -0.04
N GLY A 96 1.91 -0.18 -0.55
CA GLY A 96 1.08 0.99 -0.76
C GLY A 96 0.82 1.29 -2.23
N VAL A 97 0.07 2.35 -2.45
CA VAL A 97 -0.19 2.94 -3.75
C VAL A 97 0.51 4.29 -3.86
N GLY A 98 0.56 4.87 -5.06
CA GLY A 98 1.22 6.14 -5.30
C GLY A 98 2.70 6.10 -4.92
N ALA A 99 3.18 7.14 -4.23
CA ALA A 99 4.56 7.24 -3.79
C ALA A 99 4.95 6.23 -2.70
N SER A 100 3.98 5.55 -2.08
CA SER A 100 4.20 4.49 -1.08
C SER A 100 4.28 3.09 -1.69
N GLY A 101 4.31 2.92 -3.00
CA GLY A 101 4.30 1.61 -3.64
C GLY A 101 5.08 1.56 -4.95
N ASN A 102 5.33 0.33 -5.40
CA ASN A 102 5.95 0.02 -6.67
C ASN A 102 5.06 -0.87 -7.56
N HIS A 103 3.75 -0.86 -7.31
CA HIS A 103 2.72 -1.68 -7.96
C HIS A 103 2.82 -3.19 -7.70
N ARG A 104 3.66 -3.62 -6.75
CA ARG A 104 3.83 -5.02 -6.38
C ARG A 104 3.80 -5.16 -4.86
N PRO A 105 2.65 -5.54 -4.27
CA PRO A 105 2.60 -5.82 -2.84
C PRO A 105 3.56 -6.96 -2.49
N SER A 106 4.21 -6.82 -1.35
CA SER A 106 5.15 -7.80 -0.80
C SER A 106 4.49 -8.73 0.23
N ALA A 107 5.24 -9.33 1.12
CA ALA A 107 4.82 -10.28 2.11
C ALA A 107 4.15 -11.51 1.47
N TYR A 108 2.85 -11.69 1.54
CA TYR A 108 2.17 -12.85 0.95
C TYR A 108 2.53 -13.09 -0.52
N TYR A 109 2.69 -12.03 -1.30
CA TYR A 109 3.02 -12.10 -2.73
C TYR A 109 4.52 -12.09 -3.05
N ALA A 110 5.39 -12.09 -2.03
CA ALA A 110 6.83 -11.97 -2.26
C ALA A 110 7.40 -13.11 -3.14
N ALA A 111 6.91 -14.34 -2.96
CA ALA A 111 7.34 -15.48 -3.76
C ALA A 111 7.04 -15.32 -5.25
N ASP A 112 5.87 -14.73 -5.58
CA ASP A 112 5.40 -14.61 -6.96
C ASP A 112 6.27 -13.67 -7.81
N TYR A 113 6.77 -12.56 -7.21
CA TYR A 113 7.60 -11.62 -7.94
C TYR A 113 9.12 -11.87 -7.78
N CYS A 114 9.52 -12.76 -6.87
CA CYS A 114 10.91 -13.21 -6.75
C CYS A 114 11.25 -14.29 -7.77
N ALA A 115 10.28 -14.80 -8.52
CA ALA A 115 10.47 -15.79 -9.58
C ALA A 115 9.86 -15.29 -10.90
N TRP A 116 10.47 -15.66 -12.01
CA TRP A 116 9.90 -15.41 -13.32
C TRP A 116 8.95 -16.56 -13.69
N PRO A 117 7.66 -16.29 -13.97
CA PRO A 117 6.75 -17.32 -14.43
C PRO A 117 7.23 -17.91 -15.78
N MET A 118 7.44 -19.21 -15.82
CA MET A 118 7.88 -19.92 -17.03
C MET A 118 6.86 -21.00 -17.37
N ALA A 119 6.38 -21.00 -18.61
CA ALA A 119 5.59 -22.08 -19.16
C ALA A 119 6.52 -23.06 -19.90
N SER A 120 6.30 -24.37 -19.72
CA SER A 120 7.03 -25.41 -20.41
C SER A 120 6.07 -26.47 -20.94
N LEU A 121 6.33 -26.93 -22.15
CA LEU A 121 5.66 -28.10 -22.74
C LEU A 121 6.74 -29.18 -22.89
N GLU A 122 6.54 -30.30 -22.25
CA GLU A 122 7.57 -31.33 -22.16
C GLU A 122 7.05 -32.66 -22.72
N ALA A 123 7.87 -33.32 -23.53
CA ALA A 123 7.65 -34.68 -24.00
C ALA A 123 8.87 -35.53 -23.70
N LYS A 124 8.64 -36.80 -23.31
CA LYS A 124 9.72 -37.76 -23.01
C LYS A 124 10.53 -38.16 -24.23
N LYS A 125 9.95 -38.04 -25.42
CA LYS A 125 10.58 -38.33 -26.70
C LYS A 125 10.25 -37.24 -27.70
N SER A 126 11.21 -36.98 -28.60
CA SER A 126 10.95 -36.14 -29.76
C SER A 126 10.24 -36.99 -30.80
N GLU A 127 9.10 -36.53 -31.24
CA GLU A 127 8.27 -37.19 -32.26
C GLU A 127 7.98 -36.18 -33.38
N VAL A 128 7.94 -36.69 -34.63
CA VAL A 128 7.53 -35.87 -35.75
C VAL A 128 6.01 -35.68 -35.66
N PRO A 129 5.51 -34.45 -35.76
CA PRO A 129 4.07 -34.22 -35.75
C PRO A 129 3.37 -34.95 -36.89
N GLU A 130 2.22 -35.60 -36.60
CA GLU A 130 1.42 -36.24 -37.63
C GLU A 130 0.93 -35.28 -38.71
N ASN A 131 0.69 -34.04 -38.33
CA ASN A 131 0.30 -32.94 -39.25
C ASN A 131 1.39 -31.86 -39.28
N LEU A 132 2.06 -31.74 -40.39
CA LEU A 132 3.04 -30.70 -40.62
C LEU A 132 2.35 -29.38 -41.03
N ALA A 133 3.01 -28.27 -40.76
CA ALA A 133 2.55 -26.98 -41.27
C ALA A 133 2.53 -27.00 -42.81
N PRO A 134 1.60 -26.29 -43.45
CA PRO A 134 1.50 -26.23 -44.91
C PRO A 134 2.84 -25.83 -45.55
N GLY A 135 3.31 -26.64 -46.51
CA GLY A 135 4.57 -26.41 -47.21
C GLY A 135 5.80 -27.12 -46.57
N LEU A 136 5.63 -27.86 -45.49
CA LEU A 136 6.68 -28.72 -44.93
C LEU A 136 6.43 -30.15 -45.32
N ASN A 137 7.41 -30.82 -45.91
CA ASN A 137 7.45 -32.25 -46.18
C ASN A 137 8.78 -32.80 -45.66
N PHE A 138 8.75 -33.98 -45.02
CA PHE A 138 9.95 -34.74 -44.70
C PHE A 138 10.02 -35.93 -45.66
N ASP A 139 10.56 -35.67 -46.86
CA ASP A 139 10.90 -36.71 -47.83
C ASP A 139 12.35 -37.11 -47.68
#